data_32dd3e57e97b412d76fe1a89bc85801f
#
_entry.id   32dd3e57e97b412d76fe1a89bc85801f
#
_cell.length_a   1.000
_cell.length_b   1.000
_cell.length_c   1.000
_cell.angle_alpha   90.00
_cell.angle_beta   90.00
_cell.angle_gamma   90.00
#
_symmetry.space_group_name_H-M   'P 1'
#
loop_
_entity.id
_entity.type
_entity.pdbx_description
1 polymer ?
#
loop_
_entity_poly.entity_id
_entity_poly.type
_entity_poly.pdbx_seq_one_letter_code
_entity_poly.pdbx_strand_id
1 'polypeptide(L)' 'NTNDKNMLSTEYSEFTLKTAKEIFEKKYIEHQMFKFNYNMTKVSDFIGMERTALYRKIKSLKITLTK' A
#
# COMPACT_ATOMS: atom_id res chain seq x y z
N ASN A 1 12.03 23.44 -3.84
CA ASN A 1 11.83 23.19 -3.50
C ASN A 1 11.63 22.80 -3.21
N THR A 2 11.68 22.63 -3.31
CA THR A 2 11.35 22.29 -2.94
C THR A 2 11.02 21.94 -2.32
N ASN A 3 10.83 21.79 -2.11
CA ASN A 3 10.42 21.48 -1.52
C ASN A 3 9.97 21.16 -0.93
N ASP A 4 10.04 21.20 -0.42
CA ASP A 4 9.37 20.88 -0.05
C ASP A 4 8.56 20.43 -0.34
N LYS A 5 8.57 20.87 -0.45
CA LYS A 5 7.55 20.61 -0.99
C LYS A 5 7.35 19.37 -1.43
N ASN A 6 7.88 19.02 -1.67
CA ASN A 6 7.79 17.90 -2.18
C ASN A 6 7.84 16.73 -1.41
N MET A 7 7.87 16.75 -0.15
CA MET A 7 7.89 15.61 0.70
C MET A 7 6.58 14.91 0.68
N LEU A 8 5.50 15.65 0.48
CA LEU A 8 4.17 15.06 0.57
C LEU A 8 3.29 15.66 -0.50
N SER A 9 2.61 14.82 -1.24
CA SER A 9 1.72 15.33 -2.25
C SER A 9 0.50 15.96 -1.58
N THR A 10 -0.17 16.84 -2.31
CA THR A 10 -1.32 17.53 -1.81
C THR A 10 -2.41 16.56 -1.34
N GLU A 11 -2.57 15.46 -2.07
CA GLU A 11 -3.62 14.52 -1.70
C GLU A 11 -3.41 13.93 -0.33
N TYR A 12 -2.17 13.84 0.15
CA TYR A 12 -1.92 13.30 1.47
C TYR A 12 -1.98 14.37 2.55
N SER A 13 -1.66 15.60 2.19
CA SER A 13 -1.58 16.67 3.20
C SER A 13 -2.93 17.04 3.79
N GLU A 14 -4.01 16.68 3.12
CA GLU A 14 -5.35 17.01 3.59
C GLU A 14 -5.93 15.94 4.51
N PHE A 15 -5.23 14.82 4.73
CA PHE A 15 -5.76 13.72 5.50
C PHE A 15 -5.11 13.60 6.86
N THR A 16 -5.81 12.95 7.78
CA THR A 16 -5.19 12.59 9.05
C THR A 16 -4.08 11.58 8.79
N LEU A 17 -3.19 11.44 9.75
CA LEU A 17 -2.09 10.50 9.61
C LEU A 17 -2.62 9.09 9.33
N LYS A 18 -3.65 8.67 10.04
CA LYS A 18 -4.21 7.33 9.85
C LYS A 18 -4.68 7.15 8.42
N THR A 19 -5.43 8.11 7.91
CA THR A 19 -5.96 8.01 6.55
C THR A 19 -4.86 8.06 5.53
N ALA A 20 -3.88 8.94 5.71
CA ALA A 20 -2.76 9.03 4.78
C ALA A 20 -1.99 7.72 4.72
N LYS A 21 -1.77 7.09 5.88
CA LYS A 21 -1.08 5.80 5.91
C LYS A 21 -1.87 4.73 5.16
N GLU A 22 -3.18 4.70 5.36
CA GLU A 22 -4.02 3.70 4.70
C GLU A 22 -3.99 3.87 3.19
N ILE A 23 -4.06 5.11 2.72
CA ILE A 23 -4.01 5.38 1.29
C ILE A 23 -2.67 4.92 0.71
N PHE A 24 -1.58 5.27 1.37
CA PHE A 24 -0.27 4.87 0.90
C PHE A 24 -0.12 3.35 0.90
N GLU A 25 -0.53 2.70 1.98
CA GLU A 25 -0.40 1.26 2.09
C GLU A 25 -1.19 0.54 1.02
N LYS A 26 -2.40 1.04 0.75
CA LYS A 26 -3.22 0.44 -0.29
C LYS A 26 -2.55 0.53 -1.65
N LYS A 27 -2.07 1.73 -2.01
CA LYS A 27 -1.42 1.92 -3.28
C LYS A 27 -0.15 1.09 -3.39
N TYR A 28 0.63 1.05 -2.32
CA TYR A 28 1.87 0.32 -2.31
C TYR A 28 1.62 -1.18 -2.51
N ILE A 29 0.68 -1.74 -1.75
CA ILE A 29 0.38 -3.16 -1.84
C ILE A 29 -0.20 -3.50 -3.20
N GLU A 30 -1.11 -2.68 -3.71
CA GLU A 30 -1.67 -2.92 -5.04
C GLU A 30 -0.60 -2.94 -6.10
N HIS A 31 0.36 -2.02 -5.99
CA HIS A 31 1.46 -1.96 -6.94
C HIS A 31 2.30 -3.23 -6.88
N GLN A 32 2.61 -3.70 -5.67
CA GLN A 32 3.41 -4.91 -5.54
C GLN A 32 2.65 -6.14 -6.02
N MET A 33 1.34 -6.20 -5.76
CA MET A 33 0.54 -7.30 -6.25
C MET A 33 0.57 -7.35 -7.77
N PHE A 34 0.41 -6.22 -8.41
CA PHE A 34 0.47 -6.16 -9.86
C PHE A 34 1.85 -6.57 -10.37
N LYS A 35 2.89 -6.04 -9.73
CA LYS A 35 4.28 -6.32 -10.12
C LYS A 35 4.60 -7.81 -10.08
N PHE A 36 4.09 -8.52 -9.07
CA PHE A 36 4.36 -9.94 -8.91
C PHE A 36 3.23 -10.81 -9.45
N ASN A 37 2.39 -10.22 -10.28
CA ASN A 37 1.31 -10.94 -10.97
C ASN A 37 0.38 -11.65 -9.98
N TYR A 38 0.12 -10.98 -8.84
CA TYR A 38 -0.79 -11.46 -7.80
C TYR A 38 -0.33 -12.76 -7.12
N ASN A 39 0.97 -13.03 -7.21
CA ASN A 39 1.55 -14.15 -6.45
C ASN A 39 1.80 -13.68 -5.03
N MET A 40 0.88 -14.03 -4.15
CA MET A 40 0.89 -13.50 -2.79
C MET A 40 2.10 -13.94 -1.98
N THR A 41 2.64 -15.13 -2.27
CA THR A 41 3.84 -15.58 -1.60
C THR A 41 5.00 -14.64 -1.92
N LYS A 42 5.16 -14.29 -3.19
CA LYS A 42 6.24 -13.39 -3.59
C LYS A 42 6.02 -11.98 -3.05
N VAL A 43 4.76 -11.53 -3.07
CA VAL A 43 4.45 -10.21 -2.54
C VAL A 43 4.81 -10.13 -1.06
N SER A 44 4.36 -11.12 -0.28
CA SER A 44 4.61 -11.08 1.16
C SER A 44 6.10 -11.15 1.46
N ASP A 45 6.84 -11.97 0.72
CA ASP A 45 8.29 -12.07 0.92
C ASP A 45 8.96 -10.73 0.62
N PHE A 46 8.56 -10.10 -0.47
CA PHE A 46 9.20 -8.85 -0.87
C PHE A 46 8.92 -7.72 0.13
N ILE A 47 7.67 -7.58 0.56
CA ILE A 47 7.32 -6.46 1.43
C ILE A 47 7.61 -6.75 2.91
N GLY A 48 8.01 -7.97 3.23
CA GLY A 48 8.43 -8.28 4.60
C GLY A 48 7.28 -8.55 5.56
N MET A 49 6.17 -9.07 5.06
CA MET A 49 5.03 -9.43 5.90
C MET A 49 4.74 -10.92 5.78
N GLU A 50 4.20 -11.50 6.85
CA GLU A 50 3.67 -12.86 6.74
C GLU A 50 2.41 -12.83 5.87
N ARG A 51 2.16 -13.93 5.17
CA ARG A 51 0.99 -13.98 4.28
C ARG A 51 -0.31 -13.72 5.03
N THR A 52 -0.46 -14.30 6.21
CA THR A 52 -1.67 -14.10 6.99
C THR A 52 -1.88 -12.62 7.31
N ALA A 53 -0.81 -11.95 7.73
CA ALA A 53 -0.87 -10.52 8.04
C ALA A 53 -1.19 -9.72 6.77
N LEU A 54 -0.60 -10.13 5.66
CA LEU A 54 -0.86 -9.45 4.39
C LEU A 54 -2.33 -9.56 3.97
N TYR A 55 -2.90 -10.76 4.08
CA TYR A 55 -4.30 -10.93 3.74
C TYR A 55 -5.22 -10.11 4.64
N ARG A 56 -4.88 -10.02 5.93
CA ARG A 56 -5.66 -9.17 6.83
C ARG A 56 -5.59 -7.71 6.42
N LYS A 57 -4.41 -7.27 6.05
CA LYS A 57 -4.21 -5.89 5.61
C LYS A 57 -4.99 -5.62 4.33
N ILE A 58 -4.94 -6.55 3.39
CA ILE A 58 -5.66 -6.43 2.14
C ILE A 58 -7.16 -6.31 2.39
N LYS A 59 -7.68 -7.14 3.28
CA LYS A 59 -9.09 -7.07 3.61
C LYS A 59 -9.45 -5.75 4.29
N SER A 60 -8.60 -5.32 5.21
CA SER A 60 -8.81 -4.06 5.92
C SER A 60 -8.81 -2.87 4.97
N LEU A 61 -7.94 -2.88 3.98
CA LEU A 61 -7.84 -1.79 3.02
C LEU A 61 -8.78 -1.95 1.84
N LYS A 62 -9.55 -3.04 1.80
CA LYS A 62 -10.51 -3.32 0.74
C LYS A 62 -9.84 -3.38 -0.62
N ILE A 63 -8.72 -4.07 -0.68
CA ILE A 63 -7.98 -4.25 -1.92
C ILE A 63 -8.51 -5.48 -2.65
N THR A 64 -8.64 -5.37 -3.97
CA THR A 64 -9.05 -6.50 -4.78
C THR A 64 -7.89 -7.46 -4.96
N LEU A 65 -8.14 -8.76 -4.77
CA LEU A 65 -7.08 -9.76 -4.86
C LEU A 65 -6.74 -10.18 -6.29
N THR A 66 -7.57 -9.81 -7.26
CA THR A 66 -7.32 -10.16 -8.66
C THR A 66 -7.47 -8.92 -9.51
N LYS A 67 -7.04 -9.05 -10.75
CA LYS A 67 -7.13 -7.93 -11.69
C LYS A 67 -8.54 -7.41 -11.85
#